data_515b1b148e1a5465a1f276da8640ad54
#
_entry.id   515b1b148e1a5465a1f276da8640ad54
#
_cell.length_a   1.000
_cell.length_b   1.000
_cell.length_c   1.000
_cell.angle_alpha   90.00
_cell.angle_beta   90.00
_cell.angle_gamma   90.00
#
_symmetry.space_group_name_H-M   'P 1'
#
loop_
_entity.id
_entity.type
_entity.pdbx_description
1 polymer ?
#
loop_
_entity_poly.entity_id
_entity_poly.type
_entity_poly.pdbx_seq_one_letter_code
_entity_poly.pdbx_strand_id
1 'polypeptide(L)'
;MSVPVTLKLTQPILGVNNVKWNRRIEPVRYAEAKAEFITATEEVTMRAITYYFDLLLAKETLGTARQNLTNANQLYEVAIAKRKMGQISENELLQLKLSALNAKAALTEAESDLNAKMFQLRAFLGVGEDEILRPVVPESVDCGKMEYNMVLNKAL
;
A
#
# COMPACT_ATOMS: atom_id res chain seq x y z
N MET A 1 -64.38 -0.38 -27.97
CA MET A 1 -63.24 -0.76 -28.82
C MET A 1 -62.48 -1.86 -28.10
N SER A 2 -62.62 -3.12 -28.60
CA SER A 2 -61.90 -4.27 -28.06
C SER A 2 -60.51 -4.31 -28.71
N VAL A 3 -59.45 -4.27 -27.91
CA VAL A 3 -58.09 -4.43 -28.40
C VAL A 3 -57.81 -5.92 -28.58
N PRO A 4 -57.55 -6.42 -29.80
CA PRO A 4 -57.24 -7.83 -30.00
C PRO A 4 -55.88 -8.15 -29.37
N VAL A 5 -55.87 -9.18 -28.51
CA VAL A 5 -54.62 -9.72 -27.96
C VAL A 5 -53.95 -10.58 -29.02
N THR A 6 -52.79 -10.19 -29.52
CA THR A 6 -52.03 -10.93 -30.52
C THR A 6 -50.86 -11.64 -29.84
N LEU A 7 -50.82 -12.96 -29.83
CA LEU A 7 -49.68 -13.79 -29.41
C LEU A 7 -48.83 -14.12 -30.66
N LYS A 8 -47.62 -13.58 -30.71
CA LYS A 8 -46.67 -13.87 -31.78
C LYS A 8 -45.58 -14.83 -31.27
N LEU A 9 -45.58 -16.07 -31.72
CA LEU A 9 -44.53 -17.04 -31.48
C LEU A 9 -43.59 -17.09 -32.69
N THR A 10 -42.33 -16.70 -32.54
CA THR A 10 -41.33 -16.75 -33.61
C THR A 10 -40.26 -17.77 -33.22
N GLN A 11 -40.21 -18.91 -33.89
CA GLN A 11 -39.21 -19.93 -33.69
C GLN A 11 -38.29 -20.05 -34.94
N PRO A 12 -36.96 -19.75 -34.83
CA PRO A 12 -36.05 -19.96 -35.92
C PRO A 12 -35.81 -21.46 -36.15
N ILE A 13 -36.14 -21.96 -37.36
CA ILE A 13 -36.01 -23.40 -37.69
C ILE A 13 -34.59 -23.77 -38.06
N LEU A 14 -33.75 -22.79 -38.55
CA LEU A 14 -32.37 -22.98 -38.96
C LEU A 14 -31.39 -22.14 -38.12
N GLY A 15 -31.83 -21.59 -37.00
CA GLY A 15 -31.00 -20.76 -36.15
C GLY A 15 -30.32 -21.56 -35.00
N VAL A 16 -29.20 -21.03 -34.50
CA VAL A 16 -28.50 -21.56 -33.31
C VAL A 16 -29.46 -21.47 -32.12
N ASN A 17 -29.66 -22.59 -31.43
CA ASN A 17 -30.53 -22.64 -30.24
C ASN A 17 -29.75 -22.00 -29.05
N ASN A 18 -29.91 -20.67 -28.89
CA ASN A 18 -29.26 -19.87 -27.87
C ASN A 18 -29.51 -20.39 -26.46
N VAL A 19 -30.68 -20.94 -26.19
CA VAL A 19 -31.05 -21.50 -24.87
C VAL A 19 -30.17 -22.72 -24.53
N LYS A 20 -29.97 -23.61 -25.52
CA LYS A 20 -29.13 -24.81 -25.35
C LYS A 20 -27.65 -24.43 -25.18
N TRP A 21 -27.16 -23.43 -25.91
CA TRP A 21 -25.79 -22.94 -25.80
C TRP A 21 -25.57 -22.20 -24.47
N ASN A 22 -26.47 -21.31 -24.07
CA ASN A 22 -26.40 -20.61 -22.80
C ASN A 22 -26.35 -21.59 -21.64
N ARG A 23 -27.19 -22.63 -21.65
CA ARG A 23 -27.16 -23.68 -20.61
C ARG A 23 -25.80 -24.40 -20.50
N ARG A 24 -25.05 -24.52 -21.59
CA ARG A 24 -23.70 -25.14 -21.59
C ARG A 24 -22.62 -24.16 -21.20
N ILE A 25 -22.78 -22.88 -21.50
CA ILE A 25 -21.79 -21.83 -21.21
C ILE A 25 -21.91 -21.34 -19.77
N GLU A 26 -23.11 -21.32 -19.17
CA GLU A 26 -23.32 -20.80 -17.82
C GLU A 26 -22.42 -21.43 -16.73
N PRO A 27 -22.19 -22.76 -16.67
CA PRO A 27 -21.28 -23.32 -15.67
C PRO A 27 -19.84 -22.87 -15.86
N VAL A 28 -19.41 -22.63 -17.11
CA VAL A 28 -18.07 -22.11 -17.43
C VAL A 28 -17.95 -20.66 -16.99
N ARG A 29 -18.94 -19.83 -17.28
CA ARG A 29 -19.02 -18.44 -16.82
C ARG A 29 -19.03 -18.33 -15.28
N TYR A 30 -19.72 -19.24 -14.63
CA TYR A 30 -19.73 -19.30 -13.17
C TYR A 30 -18.34 -19.63 -12.60
N ALA A 31 -17.64 -20.60 -13.22
CA ALA A 31 -16.28 -20.95 -12.83
C ALA A 31 -15.29 -19.79 -13.07
N GLU A 32 -15.43 -19.09 -14.20
CA GLU A 32 -14.68 -17.88 -14.54
C GLU A 32 -14.91 -16.78 -13.50
N ALA A 33 -16.17 -16.41 -13.24
CA ALA A 33 -16.50 -15.38 -12.26
C ALA A 33 -16.03 -15.73 -10.83
N LYS A 34 -16.02 -17.02 -10.48
CA LYS A 34 -15.46 -17.48 -9.20
C LYS A 34 -13.93 -17.31 -9.15
N ALA A 35 -13.23 -17.62 -10.22
CA ALA A 35 -11.79 -17.41 -10.32
C ALA A 35 -11.44 -15.93 -10.28
N GLU A 36 -12.16 -15.07 -11.00
CA GLU A 36 -12.02 -13.62 -10.96
C GLU A 36 -12.24 -13.05 -9.56
N PHE A 37 -13.27 -13.54 -8.84
CA PHE A 37 -13.51 -13.12 -7.46
C PHE A 37 -12.35 -13.47 -6.52
N ILE A 38 -11.76 -14.66 -6.67
CA ILE A 38 -10.59 -15.07 -5.87
C ILE A 38 -9.41 -14.15 -6.18
N THR A 39 -9.11 -13.93 -7.47
CA THR A 39 -8.03 -13.03 -7.90
C THR A 39 -8.23 -11.61 -7.38
N ALA A 40 -9.43 -11.05 -7.49
CA ALA A 40 -9.74 -9.73 -6.97
C ALA A 40 -9.56 -9.64 -5.44
N THR A 41 -9.93 -10.70 -4.71
CA THR A 41 -9.74 -10.76 -3.25
C THR A 41 -8.26 -10.80 -2.88
N GLU A 42 -7.46 -11.57 -3.62
CA GLU A 42 -6.00 -11.63 -3.42
C GLU A 42 -5.33 -10.30 -3.74
N GLU A 43 -5.74 -9.62 -4.82
CA GLU A 43 -5.24 -8.28 -5.16
C GLU A 43 -5.53 -7.24 -4.06
N VAL A 44 -6.75 -7.24 -3.51
CA VAL A 44 -7.12 -6.36 -2.40
C VAL A 44 -6.27 -6.66 -1.17
N THR A 45 -6.07 -7.95 -0.86
CA THR A 45 -5.23 -8.38 0.26
C THR A 45 -3.77 -7.93 0.10
N MET A 46 -3.19 -8.15 -1.08
CA MET A 46 -1.82 -7.71 -1.38
C MET A 46 -1.68 -6.18 -1.28
N ARG A 47 -2.66 -5.44 -1.74
CA ARG A 47 -2.69 -3.98 -1.64
C ARG A 47 -2.78 -3.50 -0.19
N ALA A 48 -3.61 -4.15 0.62
CA ALA A 48 -3.70 -3.87 2.06
C ALA A 48 -2.37 -4.09 2.77
N ILE A 49 -1.71 -5.22 2.49
CA ILE A 49 -0.39 -5.56 3.03
C ILE A 49 0.65 -4.51 2.62
N THR A 50 0.66 -4.10 1.35
CA THR A 50 1.58 -3.07 0.86
C THR A 50 1.40 -1.75 1.60
N TYR A 51 0.18 -1.25 1.72
CA TYR A 51 -0.10 0.01 2.44
C TYR A 51 0.25 -0.07 3.93
N TYR A 52 0.05 -1.24 4.54
CA TYR A 52 0.43 -1.45 5.93
C TYR A 52 1.94 -1.37 6.13
N PHE A 53 2.73 -2.05 5.30
CA PHE A 53 4.18 -2.02 5.40
C PHE A 53 4.78 -0.67 4.98
N ASP A 54 4.17 0.01 4.01
CA ASP A 54 4.55 1.38 3.64
C ASP A 54 4.41 2.34 4.84
N LEU A 55 3.29 2.26 5.55
CA LEU A 55 3.07 3.06 6.77
C LEU A 55 4.07 2.71 7.88
N LEU A 56 4.36 1.43 8.06
CA LEU A 56 5.34 0.96 9.05
C LEU A 56 6.74 1.51 8.72
N LEU A 57 7.16 1.42 7.46
CA LEU A 57 8.44 1.93 6.98
C LEU A 57 8.54 3.45 7.16
N ALA A 58 7.50 4.19 6.80
CA ALA A 58 7.46 5.65 6.98
C ALA A 58 7.59 6.03 8.47
N LYS A 59 6.98 5.28 9.38
CA LYS A 59 7.11 5.48 10.82
C LYS A 59 8.56 5.27 11.31
N GLU A 60 9.23 4.21 10.86
CA GLU A 60 10.63 3.93 11.22
C GLU A 60 11.58 4.96 10.61
N THR A 61 11.31 5.40 9.37
CA THR A 61 12.06 6.47 8.71
C THR A 61 11.95 7.79 9.48
N LEU A 62 10.76 8.14 9.97
CA LEU A 62 10.56 9.31 10.83
C LEU A 62 11.36 9.20 12.14
N GLY A 63 11.39 8.02 12.77
CA GLY A 63 12.22 7.77 13.97
C GLY A 63 13.69 8.03 13.70
N THR A 64 14.21 7.51 12.59
CA THR A 64 15.59 7.70 12.15
C THR A 64 15.89 9.17 11.83
N ALA A 65 14.99 9.87 11.13
CA ALA A 65 15.17 11.29 10.80
C ALA A 65 15.23 12.16 12.07
N ARG A 66 14.41 11.88 13.08
CA ARG A 66 14.47 12.57 14.40
C ARG A 66 15.80 12.36 15.12
N GLN A 67 16.30 11.14 15.13
CA GLN A 67 17.59 10.82 15.73
C GLN A 67 18.71 11.52 14.99
N ASN A 68 18.70 11.53 13.65
CA ASN A 68 19.68 12.21 12.83
C ASN A 68 19.70 13.72 13.08
N LEU A 69 18.53 14.37 13.18
CA LEU A 69 18.45 15.78 13.52
C LEU A 69 19.03 16.07 14.91
N THR A 70 18.72 15.22 15.90
CA THR A 70 19.27 15.36 17.25
C THR A 70 20.80 15.28 17.23
N ASN A 71 21.36 14.29 16.54
CA ASN A 71 22.80 14.11 16.40
C ASN A 71 23.46 15.28 15.67
N ALA A 72 22.84 15.74 14.57
CA ALA A 72 23.37 16.87 13.78
C ALA A 72 23.38 18.18 14.59
N ASN A 73 22.35 18.44 15.38
CA ASN A 73 22.30 19.60 16.28
C ASN A 73 23.36 19.52 17.37
N GLN A 74 23.56 18.36 18.00
CA GLN A 74 24.60 18.15 18.99
C GLN A 74 26.00 18.40 18.42
N LEU A 75 26.27 17.88 17.21
CA LEU A 75 27.53 18.11 16.52
C LEU A 75 27.74 19.59 16.21
N TYR A 76 26.69 20.29 15.79
CA TYR A 76 26.77 21.74 15.52
C TYR A 76 27.04 22.54 16.81
N GLU A 77 26.40 22.22 17.93
CA GLU A 77 26.65 22.85 19.23
C GLU A 77 28.13 22.67 19.70
N VAL A 78 28.63 21.43 19.58
CA VAL A 78 30.04 21.12 19.87
C VAL A 78 30.97 21.93 18.94
N ALA A 79 30.61 22.07 17.67
CA ALA A 79 31.38 22.84 16.69
C ALA A 79 31.41 24.32 17.07
N ILE A 80 30.32 24.92 17.53
CA ILE A 80 30.28 26.30 18.02
C ILE A 80 31.28 26.48 19.18
N ALA A 81 31.32 25.56 20.14
CA ALA A 81 32.25 25.60 21.26
C ALA A 81 33.72 25.50 20.77
N LYS A 82 34.03 24.55 19.87
CA LYS A 82 35.35 24.38 19.28
C LYS A 82 35.78 25.58 18.47
N ARG A 83 34.89 26.22 17.75
CA ARG A 83 35.17 27.45 16.97
C ARG A 83 35.58 28.61 17.90
N LYS A 84 34.87 28.79 19.02
CA LYS A 84 35.21 29.78 20.06
C LYS A 84 36.60 29.57 20.63
N MET A 85 37.10 28.33 20.70
CA MET A 85 38.43 27.95 21.14
C MET A 85 39.48 27.99 20.01
N GLY A 86 39.09 28.38 18.80
CA GLY A 86 39.99 28.43 17.63
C GLY A 86 40.40 27.06 17.08
N GLN A 87 39.72 25.98 17.47
CA GLN A 87 40.07 24.60 17.08
C GLN A 87 39.55 24.16 15.73
N ILE A 88 38.54 24.84 15.18
CA ILE A 88 37.98 24.56 13.87
C ILE A 88 37.86 25.84 13.03
N SER A 89 37.83 25.63 11.71
CA SER A 89 37.65 26.73 10.75
C SER A 89 36.17 27.16 10.68
N GLU A 90 35.95 28.35 10.12
CA GLU A 90 34.60 28.83 9.85
C GLU A 90 33.86 27.97 8.82
N ASN A 91 34.57 27.48 7.80
CA ASN A 91 34.00 26.59 6.80
C ASN A 91 33.52 25.28 7.39
N GLU A 92 34.25 24.67 8.33
CA GLU A 92 33.81 23.45 9.04
C GLU A 92 32.55 23.71 9.89
N LEU A 93 32.49 24.87 10.57
CA LEU A 93 31.29 25.26 11.31
C LEU A 93 30.08 25.43 10.38
N LEU A 94 30.28 26.08 9.21
CA LEU A 94 29.20 26.27 8.22
C LEU A 94 28.75 24.94 7.62
N GLN A 95 29.65 24.00 7.38
CA GLN A 95 29.30 22.65 6.91
C GLN A 95 28.43 21.88 7.92
N LEU A 96 28.77 21.97 9.21
CA LEU A 96 27.99 21.33 10.28
C LEU A 96 26.61 22.00 10.44
N LYS A 97 26.55 23.34 10.29
CA LYS A 97 25.27 24.06 10.25
C LYS A 97 24.40 23.62 9.08
N LEU A 98 25.01 23.49 7.88
CA LEU A 98 24.30 22.99 6.70
C LEU A 98 23.79 21.55 6.92
N SER A 99 24.62 20.69 7.52
CA SER A 99 24.21 19.33 7.88
C SER A 99 22.99 19.32 8.81
N ALA A 100 22.96 20.16 9.83
CA ALA A 100 21.80 20.27 10.73
C ALA A 100 20.54 20.79 10.01
N LEU A 101 20.69 21.75 9.09
CA LEU A 101 19.57 22.22 8.27
C LEU A 101 19.04 21.16 7.33
N ASN A 102 19.92 20.37 6.70
CA ASN A 102 19.54 19.24 5.85
C ASN A 102 18.83 18.15 6.65
N ALA A 103 19.31 17.84 7.85
CA ALA A 103 18.64 16.89 8.73
C ALA A 103 17.23 17.37 9.17
N LYS A 104 17.07 18.69 9.37
CA LYS A 104 15.75 19.29 9.63
C LYS A 104 14.82 19.18 8.43
N ALA A 105 15.30 19.41 7.23
CA ALA A 105 14.52 19.27 6.01
C ALA A 105 14.09 17.79 5.82
N ALA A 106 14.99 16.83 6.01
CA ALA A 106 14.70 15.40 5.95
C ALA A 106 13.66 14.98 6.99
N LEU A 107 13.66 15.58 8.19
CA LEU A 107 12.61 15.32 9.19
C LEU A 107 11.24 15.79 8.69
N THR A 108 11.16 17.00 8.14
CA THR A 108 9.89 17.54 7.60
C THR A 108 9.35 16.69 6.44
N GLU A 109 10.26 16.21 5.58
CA GLU A 109 9.91 15.28 4.49
C GLU A 109 9.36 13.95 5.03
N ALA A 110 10.02 13.35 6.02
CA ALA A 110 9.58 12.11 6.66
C ALA A 110 8.23 12.27 7.39
N GLU A 111 7.97 13.43 8.00
CA GLU A 111 6.66 13.76 8.61
C GLU A 111 5.55 13.86 7.56
N SER A 112 5.84 14.48 6.42
CA SER A 112 4.91 14.60 5.30
C SER A 112 4.62 13.22 4.68
N ASP A 113 5.64 12.38 4.49
CA ASP A 113 5.49 11.04 3.95
C ASP A 113 4.65 10.16 4.87
N LEU A 114 4.92 10.18 6.19
CA LEU A 114 4.10 9.46 7.17
C LEU A 114 2.63 9.85 7.09
N ASN A 115 2.32 11.15 6.98
CA ASN A 115 0.96 11.63 6.85
C ASN A 115 0.30 11.15 5.54
N ALA A 116 1.05 11.16 4.44
CA ALA A 116 0.57 10.67 3.15
C ALA A 116 0.27 9.16 3.19
N LYS A 117 1.15 8.34 3.78
CA LYS A 117 0.94 6.89 3.93
C LYS A 117 -0.22 6.57 4.89
N MET A 118 -0.36 7.35 5.96
CA MET A 118 -1.49 7.26 6.88
C MET A 118 -2.82 7.54 6.16
N PHE A 119 -2.87 8.61 5.38
CA PHE A 119 -4.05 8.96 4.59
C PHE A 119 -4.39 7.86 3.56
N GLN A 120 -3.39 7.33 2.88
CA GLN A 120 -3.54 6.28 1.88
C GLN A 120 -4.17 5.01 2.49
N LEU A 121 -3.66 4.57 3.64
CA LEU A 121 -4.21 3.39 4.34
C LEU A 121 -5.62 3.65 4.87
N ARG A 122 -5.91 4.83 5.44
CA ARG A 122 -7.25 5.21 5.89
C ARG A 122 -8.26 5.22 4.75
N ALA A 123 -7.92 5.86 3.64
CA ALA A 123 -8.77 5.92 2.46
C ALA A 123 -9.07 4.52 1.91
N PHE A 124 -8.08 3.63 1.93
CA PHE A 124 -8.25 2.25 1.51
C PHE A 124 -9.17 1.44 2.44
N LEU A 125 -9.04 1.64 3.76
CA LEU A 125 -9.86 0.95 4.78
C LEU A 125 -11.25 1.58 4.95
N GLY A 126 -11.50 2.76 4.39
CA GLY A 126 -12.74 3.51 4.60
C GLY A 126 -12.91 4.05 6.02
N VAL A 127 -11.81 4.26 6.73
CA VAL A 127 -11.78 4.74 8.11
C VAL A 127 -11.76 6.27 8.15
N GLY A 128 -12.47 6.87 9.12
CA GLY A 128 -12.56 8.33 9.28
C GLY A 128 -11.23 9.00 9.62
N GLU A 129 -11.18 10.33 9.41
CA GLU A 129 -9.96 11.12 9.63
C GLU A 129 -9.52 11.18 11.10
N ASP A 130 -10.45 11.00 12.04
CA ASP A 130 -10.19 11.10 13.47
C ASP A 130 -9.52 9.85 14.08
N GLU A 131 -9.47 8.74 13.36
CA GLU A 131 -8.87 7.50 13.86
C GLU A 131 -7.37 7.45 13.59
N ILE A 132 -6.58 7.27 14.64
CA ILE A 132 -5.13 7.11 14.54
C ILE A 132 -4.77 5.63 14.38
N LEU A 133 -4.34 5.27 13.17
CA LEU A 133 -3.83 3.93 12.91
C LEU A 133 -2.40 3.79 13.45
N ARG A 134 -2.19 2.82 14.34
CA ARG A 134 -0.85 2.49 14.86
C ARG A 134 -0.42 1.14 14.32
N PRO A 135 0.48 1.10 13.33
CA PRO A 135 1.02 -0.17 12.86
C PRO A 135 1.86 -0.82 13.96
N VAL A 136 1.63 -2.13 14.17
CA VAL A 136 2.38 -2.96 15.12
C VAL A 136 3.27 -3.90 14.31
N VAL A 137 4.57 -3.92 14.62
CA VAL A 137 5.49 -4.86 13.96
C VAL A 137 5.13 -6.28 14.42
N PRO A 138 4.86 -7.21 13.49
CA PRO A 138 4.66 -8.61 13.88
C PRO A 138 5.97 -9.19 14.43
N GLU A 139 5.92 -9.78 15.63
CA GLU A 139 7.12 -10.33 16.30
C GLU A 139 7.72 -11.51 15.53
N SER A 140 6.91 -12.26 14.82
CA SER A 140 7.37 -13.34 13.94
C SER A 140 6.44 -13.50 12.75
N VAL A 141 7.00 -13.62 11.58
CA VAL A 141 6.29 -14.06 10.38
C VAL A 141 6.66 -15.52 10.18
N ASP A 142 5.71 -16.42 10.41
CA ASP A 142 5.91 -17.84 10.10
C ASP A 142 5.87 -17.99 8.56
N CYS A 143 7.06 -17.94 7.96
CA CYS A 143 7.23 -18.23 6.54
C CYS A 143 7.06 -19.73 6.34
N GLY A 144 5.82 -20.19 6.15
CA GLY A 144 5.55 -21.58 5.75
C GLY A 144 6.42 -21.97 4.56
N LYS A 145 7.08 -23.11 4.65
CA LYS A 145 7.89 -23.63 3.55
C LYS A 145 6.97 -23.89 2.36
N MET A 146 7.07 -23.07 1.33
CA MET A 146 6.38 -23.29 0.08
C MET A 146 7.07 -24.42 -0.68
N GLU A 147 6.42 -25.57 -0.76
CA GLU A 147 6.90 -26.67 -1.58
C GLU A 147 6.42 -26.47 -3.02
N TYR A 148 7.35 -26.48 -3.97
CA TYR A 148 7.07 -26.22 -5.39
C TYR A 148 5.89 -27.05 -5.93
N ASN A 149 5.86 -28.35 -5.61
CA ASN A 149 4.78 -29.25 -6.06
C ASN A 149 3.41 -28.88 -5.48
N MET A 150 3.37 -28.36 -4.26
CA MET A 150 2.11 -27.93 -3.64
C MET A 150 1.57 -26.67 -4.30
N VAL A 151 2.44 -25.73 -4.67
CA VAL A 151 2.06 -24.51 -5.36
C VAL A 151 1.63 -24.81 -6.80
N LEU A 152 2.35 -25.67 -7.50
CA LEU A 152 2.03 -26.07 -8.87
C LEU A 152 0.66 -26.78 -8.97
N ASN A 153 0.37 -27.71 -8.06
CA ASN A 153 -0.91 -28.42 -8.01
C ASN A 153 -2.10 -27.53 -7.64
N LYS A 154 -1.84 -26.39 -7.04
CA LYS A 154 -2.88 -25.40 -6.72
C LYS A 154 -3.11 -24.38 -7.84
N ALA A 155 -2.14 -24.23 -8.75
CA ALA A 155 -2.19 -23.31 -9.88
C ALA A 155 -2.75 -23.96 -11.16
N LEU A 156 -2.77 -25.32 -11.25
CA LEU A 156 -3.38 -26.13 -12.30
C LEU A 156 -4.82 -26.53 -11.93
#